data_cb4f54d138a4509c5ee8dabaca9b1b42
#
_entry.id   cb4f54d138a4509c5ee8dabaca9b1b42
#
_cell.length_a   1.000
_cell.length_b   1.000
_cell.length_c   1.000
_cell.angle_alpha   90.00
_cell.angle_beta   90.00
_cell.angle_gamma   90.00
#
_symmetry.space_group_name_H-M   'P 1'
#
loop_
_entity.id
_entity.type
_entity.pdbx_description
1 polymer ?
#
loop_
_entity_poly.entity_id
_entity_poly.type
_entity_poly.pdbx_seq_one_letter_code
_entity_poly.pdbx_strand_id
1 'polypeptide(L)'
;MFEDEDKGKQPDNAWGPRRPPPGHDRYWPTVVAEIAYSETPSKLNSDVRFWLEGTGRNAQAVVTLIIDQKALRITVEKWQPQNSRAHRAQRITISKMNEQTTVEGGSLVVGFQELFLRPSDAPKETDFELGDQRLTLLATIIWEQQEQERELKELKKKKSGSRN
;
A
#
# COMPACT_ATOMS: atom_id res chain seq x y z
N MET A 1 -14.33 6.96 30.22
CA MET A 1 -15.22 6.51 29.12
C MET A 1 -14.57 6.96 27.82
N PHE A 2 -13.80 6.08 27.21
CA PHE A 2 -13.21 6.38 25.91
C PHE A 2 -14.23 5.92 24.87
N GLU A 3 -14.88 6.86 24.25
CA GLU A 3 -15.83 6.57 23.18
C GLU A 3 -15.11 6.02 21.96
N ASP A 4 -15.63 4.98 21.49
CA ASP A 4 -15.38 4.06 20.39
C ASP A 4 -15.34 4.74 18.99
N GLU A 5 -14.64 5.83 18.80
CA GLU A 5 -14.50 6.49 17.50
C GLU A 5 -13.53 5.75 16.54
N ASP A 6 -12.81 4.75 17.03
CA ASP A 6 -11.79 4.04 16.25
C ASP A 6 -12.25 2.69 15.64
N LYS A 7 -13.51 2.34 15.77
CA LYS A 7 -14.05 1.03 15.33
C LYS A 7 -14.33 0.90 13.85
N GLY A 8 -13.77 1.69 12.98
CA GLY A 8 -14.22 1.66 11.60
C GLY A 8 -13.17 1.70 10.50
N LYS A 9 -11.90 1.88 10.81
CA LYS A 9 -10.92 1.97 9.75
C LYS A 9 -10.38 0.60 9.38
N GLN A 10 -10.67 0.18 8.15
CA GLN A 10 -10.10 -1.02 7.55
C GLN A 10 -9.05 -0.60 6.52
N PRO A 11 -7.86 -1.22 6.54
CA PRO A 11 -6.87 -1.03 5.50
C PRO A 11 -7.31 -1.73 4.21
N ASP A 12 -6.80 -1.30 3.08
CA ASP A 12 -7.02 -2.01 1.81
C ASP A 12 -6.41 -3.41 1.86
N ASN A 13 -5.27 -3.55 2.52
CA ASN A 13 -4.69 -4.84 2.86
C ASN A 13 -3.82 -4.75 4.12
N ALA A 14 -3.66 -5.86 4.84
CA ALA A 14 -2.90 -5.88 6.07
C ALA A 14 -2.31 -7.24 6.38
N TRP A 15 -1.18 -7.25 7.06
CA TRP A 15 -0.47 -8.44 7.49
C TRP A 15 0.03 -8.31 8.92
N GLY A 16 0.21 -9.44 9.56
CA GLY A 16 0.78 -9.52 10.89
C GLY A 16 1.09 -10.96 11.29
N PRO A 17 1.83 -11.17 12.36
CA PRO A 17 2.15 -12.50 12.85
C PRO A 17 0.87 -13.19 13.36
N ARG A 18 0.74 -14.46 13.06
CA ARG A 18 -0.39 -15.26 13.57
C ARG A 18 -0.41 -15.34 15.10
N ARG A 19 0.77 -15.30 15.71
CA ARG A 19 0.98 -15.29 17.16
C ARG A 19 1.92 -14.14 17.50
N PRO A 20 1.38 -12.95 17.77
CA PRO A 20 2.22 -11.81 18.12
C PRO A 20 2.88 -12.00 19.50
N PRO A 21 4.03 -11.36 19.71
CA PRO A 21 4.68 -11.37 21.02
C PRO A 21 3.84 -10.64 22.07
N PRO A 22 4.11 -10.87 23.38
CA PRO A 22 3.46 -10.14 24.44
C PRO A 22 3.57 -8.62 24.27
N GLY A 23 2.49 -7.90 24.57
CA GLY A 23 2.43 -6.45 24.44
C GLY A 23 1.94 -5.94 23.08
N HIS A 24 1.83 -6.82 22.06
CA HIS A 24 1.22 -6.49 20.78
C HIS A 24 -0.21 -7.03 20.72
N ASP A 25 -1.15 -6.17 20.39
CA ASP A 25 -2.54 -6.58 20.20
C ASP A 25 -2.69 -7.29 18.84
N ARG A 26 -3.14 -8.55 18.89
CA ARG A 26 -3.35 -9.39 17.71
C ARG A 26 -4.36 -8.84 16.69
N TYR A 27 -5.20 -7.91 17.10
CA TYR A 27 -6.17 -7.28 16.22
C TYR A 27 -5.56 -6.16 15.37
N TRP A 28 -4.38 -5.67 15.73
CA TRP A 28 -3.67 -4.65 14.97
C TRP A 28 -2.64 -5.27 14.04
N PRO A 29 -2.67 -4.91 12.75
CA PRO A 29 -1.65 -5.37 11.79
C PRO A 29 -0.30 -4.74 12.09
N THR A 30 0.77 -5.41 11.67
CA THR A 30 2.13 -4.88 11.72
C THR A 30 2.57 -4.21 10.44
N VAL A 31 2.03 -4.65 9.30
CA VAL A 31 2.26 -4.05 7.99
C VAL A 31 0.90 -3.80 7.33
N VAL A 32 0.72 -2.61 6.80
CA VAL A 32 -0.52 -2.15 6.16
C VAL A 32 -0.23 -1.69 4.75
N ALA A 33 -1.12 -1.97 3.81
CA ALA A 33 -1.13 -1.35 2.49
C ALA A 33 -2.38 -0.49 2.30
N GLU A 34 -2.18 0.70 1.76
CA GLU A 34 -3.23 1.66 1.42
C GLU A 34 -3.08 2.07 -0.05
N ILE A 35 -4.17 2.06 -0.77
CA ILE A 35 -4.20 2.40 -2.20
C ILE A 35 -4.99 3.69 -2.37
N ALA A 36 -4.43 4.63 -3.11
CA ALA A 36 -5.08 5.88 -3.42
C ALA A 36 -4.87 6.29 -4.89
N TYR A 37 -5.77 7.11 -5.36
CA TYR A 37 -5.58 7.81 -6.62
C TYR A 37 -4.88 9.16 -6.36
N SER A 38 -4.11 9.63 -7.33
CA SER A 38 -3.29 10.85 -7.21
C SER A 38 -4.08 12.11 -6.84
N GLU A 39 -5.40 12.10 -7.02
CA GLU A 39 -6.29 13.22 -6.73
C GLU A 39 -6.70 13.35 -5.26
N THR A 40 -6.35 12.38 -4.41
CA THR A 40 -6.72 12.35 -2.98
C THR A 40 -5.54 12.19 -2.02
N PRO A 41 -4.46 13.00 -2.12
CA PRO A 41 -3.27 12.80 -1.30
C PRO A 41 -3.47 13.08 0.19
N SER A 42 -4.37 13.99 0.56
CA SER A 42 -4.62 14.36 1.95
C SER A 42 -5.23 13.21 2.76
N LYS A 43 -6.14 12.44 2.16
CA LYS A 43 -6.72 11.27 2.79
C LYS A 43 -5.65 10.22 3.06
N LEU A 44 -4.80 9.94 2.08
CA LEU A 44 -3.72 8.96 2.21
C LEU A 44 -2.74 9.32 3.34
N ASN A 45 -2.35 10.59 3.44
CA ASN A 45 -1.49 11.06 4.52
C ASN A 45 -2.14 10.90 5.90
N SER A 46 -3.44 11.16 6.00
CA SER A 46 -4.21 10.91 7.21
C SER A 46 -4.23 9.42 7.58
N ASP A 47 -4.39 8.56 6.59
CA ASP A 47 -4.40 7.11 6.76
C ASP A 47 -3.04 6.59 7.25
N VAL A 48 -1.96 7.05 6.65
CA VAL A 48 -0.59 6.71 7.10
C VAL A 48 -0.36 7.12 8.56
N ARG A 49 -0.74 8.32 8.94
CA ARG A 49 -0.63 8.79 10.33
C ARG A 49 -1.48 7.96 11.29
N PHE A 50 -2.69 7.63 10.90
CA PHE A 50 -3.57 6.78 11.70
C PHE A 50 -2.87 5.47 12.08
N TRP A 51 -2.24 4.80 11.12
CA TRP A 51 -1.58 3.52 11.34
C TRP A 51 -0.27 3.63 12.13
N LEU A 52 0.51 4.67 11.92
CA LEU A 52 1.86 4.78 12.49
C LEU A 52 1.95 5.65 13.74
N GLU A 53 1.11 6.68 13.88
CA GLU A 53 1.22 7.65 14.99
C GLU A 53 0.17 7.42 16.09
N GLY A 54 -0.84 6.60 15.85
CA GLY A 54 -1.91 6.38 16.81
C GLY A 54 -1.45 5.61 18.06
N THR A 55 -1.92 6.03 19.23
CA THR A 55 -1.62 5.38 20.50
C THR A 55 -2.16 3.95 20.53
N GLY A 56 -1.34 2.99 20.98
CA GLY A 56 -1.68 1.56 21.04
C GLY A 56 -1.67 0.83 19.70
N ARG A 57 -1.35 1.53 18.62
CA ARG A 57 -1.18 0.91 17.31
C ARG A 57 0.22 0.35 17.16
N ASN A 58 0.30 -0.81 16.55
CA ASN A 58 1.55 -1.58 16.47
C ASN A 58 2.02 -1.77 15.02
N ALA A 59 1.51 -0.95 14.09
CA ALA A 59 1.99 -0.97 12.72
C ALA A 59 3.44 -0.50 12.64
N GLN A 60 4.28 -1.31 12.01
CA GLN A 60 5.70 -1.06 11.83
C GLN A 60 6.00 -0.48 10.46
N ALA A 61 5.17 -0.74 9.48
CA ALA A 61 5.29 -0.21 8.15
C ALA A 61 3.92 0.02 7.51
N VAL A 62 3.81 1.08 6.73
CA VAL A 62 2.70 1.31 5.81
C VAL A 62 3.28 1.43 4.41
N VAL A 63 2.75 0.65 3.49
CA VAL A 63 3.06 0.75 2.06
C VAL A 63 1.89 1.43 1.37
N THR A 64 2.16 2.52 0.68
CA THR A 64 1.14 3.23 -0.08
C THR A 64 1.36 3.06 -1.58
N LEU A 65 0.28 2.79 -2.30
CA LEU A 65 0.27 2.80 -3.76
C LEU A 65 -0.58 3.97 -4.23
N ILE A 66 0.06 4.89 -4.94
CA ILE A 66 -0.60 6.07 -5.51
C ILE A 66 -0.69 5.87 -7.01
N ILE A 67 -1.91 5.69 -7.51
CA ILE A 67 -2.18 5.41 -8.92
C ILE A 67 -2.59 6.70 -9.61
N ASP A 68 -1.83 7.09 -10.64
CA ASP A 68 -2.19 8.19 -11.51
C ASP A 68 -3.20 7.67 -12.56
N GLN A 69 -4.38 8.28 -12.60
CA GLN A 69 -5.42 7.90 -13.55
C GLN A 69 -5.25 8.52 -14.94
N LYS A 70 -4.42 9.55 -15.05
CA LYS A 70 -4.18 10.28 -16.31
C LYS A 70 -2.91 9.83 -17.03
N ALA A 71 -1.95 9.31 -16.29
CA ALA A 71 -0.70 8.79 -16.81
C ALA A 71 -0.49 7.35 -16.33
N LEU A 72 0.26 6.57 -17.09
CA LEU A 72 0.68 5.22 -16.66
C LEU A 72 1.82 5.34 -15.67
N ARG A 73 1.48 5.75 -14.45
CA ARG A 73 2.42 5.96 -13.35
C ARG A 73 1.83 5.46 -12.03
N ILE A 74 2.63 4.72 -11.29
CA ILE A 74 2.32 4.29 -9.93
C ILE A 74 3.47 4.70 -9.04
N THR A 75 3.17 5.38 -7.94
CA THR A 75 4.15 5.69 -6.90
C THR A 75 3.93 4.76 -5.72
N VAL A 76 4.96 4.03 -5.34
CA VAL A 76 4.97 3.16 -4.16
C VAL A 76 5.83 3.84 -3.09
N GLU A 77 5.26 4.05 -1.91
CA GLU A 77 5.99 4.64 -0.80
C GLU A 77 5.95 3.69 0.40
N LYS A 78 7.06 3.57 1.10
CA LYS A 78 7.14 2.89 2.38
C LYS A 78 7.31 3.91 3.48
N TRP A 79 6.45 3.81 4.49
CA TRP A 79 6.44 4.66 5.66
C TRP A 79 6.72 3.83 6.91
N GLN A 80 7.47 4.40 7.83
CA GLN A 80 7.84 3.81 9.12
C GLN A 80 7.65 4.82 10.24
N PRO A 81 7.43 4.37 11.49
CA PRO A 81 7.50 5.27 12.63
C PRO A 81 8.96 5.69 12.87
N GLN A 82 9.16 6.98 13.03
CA GLN A 82 10.43 7.57 13.46
C GLN A 82 10.13 8.67 14.47
N ASN A 83 10.67 8.57 15.68
CA ASN A 83 10.38 9.50 16.77
C ASN A 83 8.86 9.69 16.99
N SER A 84 8.10 8.59 16.98
CA SER A 84 6.64 8.56 17.13
C SER A 84 5.86 9.29 16.01
N ARG A 85 6.49 9.55 14.89
CA ARG A 85 5.87 10.16 13.72
C ARG A 85 6.06 9.32 12.47
N ALA A 86 5.14 9.45 11.52
CA ALA A 86 5.25 8.83 10.22
C ALA A 86 6.41 9.44 9.43
N HIS A 87 7.33 8.59 9.01
CA HIS A 87 8.49 8.97 8.19
C HIS A 87 8.50 8.15 6.91
N ARG A 88 8.63 8.83 5.76
CA ARG A 88 8.76 8.16 4.47
C ARG A 88 10.18 7.64 4.30
N ALA A 89 10.33 6.33 4.38
CA ALA A 89 11.62 5.66 4.28
C ALA A 89 12.03 5.40 2.82
N GLN A 90 11.06 5.21 1.92
CA GLN A 90 11.33 4.88 0.54
C GLN A 90 10.24 5.40 -0.40
N ARG A 91 10.63 5.78 -1.60
CA ARG A 91 9.75 6.12 -2.70
C ARG A 91 10.22 5.46 -3.99
N ILE A 92 9.32 4.77 -4.65
CA ILE A 92 9.56 4.08 -5.92
C ILE A 92 8.54 4.61 -6.91
N THR A 93 8.99 4.93 -8.11
CA THR A 93 8.13 5.35 -9.21
C THR A 93 8.19 4.34 -10.32
N ILE A 94 7.04 3.81 -10.72
CA ILE A 94 6.88 2.89 -11.85
C ILE A 94 6.11 3.65 -12.91
N SER A 95 6.69 3.81 -14.09
CA SER A 95 6.06 4.54 -15.19
C SER A 95 6.24 3.82 -16.52
N LYS A 96 5.26 4.00 -17.40
CA LYS A 96 5.30 3.44 -18.76
C LYS A 96 5.22 4.56 -19.77
N MET A 97 6.18 4.59 -20.68
CA MET A 97 6.24 5.54 -21.79
C MET A 97 6.72 4.80 -23.04
N ASN A 98 6.06 5.01 -24.17
CA ASN A 98 6.40 4.36 -25.44
C ASN A 98 6.56 2.82 -25.32
N GLU A 99 5.60 2.17 -24.66
CA GLU A 99 5.59 0.72 -24.39
C GLU A 99 6.75 0.23 -23.51
N GLN A 100 7.55 1.12 -22.95
CA GLN A 100 8.62 0.79 -22.04
C GLN A 100 8.26 1.16 -20.60
N THR A 101 8.34 0.17 -19.71
CA THR A 101 8.16 0.38 -18.26
C THR A 101 9.50 0.59 -17.58
N THR A 102 9.59 1.62 -16.75
CA THR A 102 10.76 1.94 -15.92
C THR A 102 10.41 1.92 -14.46
N VAL A 103 11.33 1.46 -13.62
CA VAL A 103 11.23 1.46 -12.16
C VAL A 103 12.39 2.28 -11.60
N GLU A 104 12.06 3.33 -10.87
CA GLU A 104 13.05 4.21 -10.23
C GLU A 104 12.85 4.19 -8.71
N GLY A 105 13.94 4.16 -7.95
CA GLY A 105 13.91 4.18 -6.49
C GLY A 105 14.26 2.86 -5.80
N GLY A 106 14.70 1.86 -6.56
CA GLY A 106 15.14 0.57 -6.05
C GLY A 106 14.01 -0.43 -5.78
N SER A 107 14.32 -1.48 -5.02
CA SER A 107 13.37 -2.50 -4.60
C SER A 107 12.57 -2.06 -3.38
N LEU A 108 11.30 -2.45 -3.31
CA LEU A 108 10.52 -2.32 -2.08
C LEU A 108 10.93 -3.42 -1.11
N VAL A 109 11.36 -3.04 0.09
CA VAL A 109 11.75 -4.00 1.12
C VAL A 109 10.86 -3.83 2.35
N VAL A 110 10.20 -4.91 2.76
CA VAL A 110 9.52 -5.03 4.05
C VAL A 110 10.33 -5.98 4.92
N GLY A 111 10.85 -5.46 6.04
CA GLY A 111 11.70 -6.23 6.93
C GLY A 111 10.97 -7.40 7.58
N PHE A 112 11.64 -8.54 7.71
CA PHE A 112 11.10 -9.69 8.43
C PHE A 112 10.68 -9.29 9.86
N GLN A 113 11.51 -8.50 10.55
CA GLN A 113 11.22 -8.02 11.90
C GLN A 113 10.07 -7.03 11.96
N GLU A 114 9.86 -6.23 10.91
CA GLU A 114 8.69 -5.33 10.81
C GLU A 114 7.38 -6.13 10.78
N LEU A 115 7.37 -7.23 10.05
CA LEU A 115 6.18 -8.06 9.89
C LEU A 115 5.94 -8.97 11.09
N PHE A 116 6.97 -9.66 11.56
CA PHE A 116 6.84 -10.70 12.59
C PHE A 116 7.15 -10.25 14.03
N LEU A 117 7.67 -9.03 14.21
CA LEU A 117 8.03 -8.44 15.51
C LEU A 117 9.08 -9.24 16.29
N ARG A 118 9.90 -9.98 15.60
CA ARG A 118 11.04 -10.72 16.12
C ARG A 118 12.17 -10.76 15.09
N PRO A 119 13.42 -10.91 15.50
CA PRO A 119 14.49 -11.16 14.55
C PRO A 119 14.30 -12.50 13.84
N SER A 120 14.86 -12.63 12.64
CA SER A 120 14.93 -13.91 11.95
C SER A 120 15.89 -14.83 12.69
N ASP A 121 15.55 -16.12 12.80
CA ASP A 121 16.36 -17.13 13.45
C ASP A 121 16.62 -18.36 12.57
N ALA A 122 16.11 -18.36 11.35
CA ALA A 122 16.30 -19.44 10.38
C ALA A 122 16.74 -18.91 9.01
N PRO A 123 17.52 -19.67 8.22
CA PRO A 123 18.04 -19.22 6.91
C PRO A 123 16.97 -18.82 5.88
N LYS A 124 15.76 -19.33 6.01
CA LYS A 124 14.63 -19.01 5.12
C LYS A 124 13.81 -17.77 5.58
N GLU A 125 14.09 -17.27 6.76
CA GLU A 125 13.43 -16.10 7.32
C GLU A 125 14.19 -14.84 6.90
N THR A 126 13.84 -14.32 5.74
CA THR A 126 14.46 -13.14 5.14
C THR A 126 13.46 -12.01 4.98
N ASP A 127 13.95 -10.81 4.71
CA ASP A 127 13.12 -9.68 4.35
C ASP A 127 12.34 -9.97 3.05
N PHE A 128 11.18 -9.36 2.93
CA PHE A 128 10.35 -9.44 1.73
C PHE A 128 10.77 -8.35 0.77
N GLU A 129 11.21 -8.75 -0.42
CA GLU A 129 11.70 -7.84 -1.44
C GLU A 129 10.88 -7.96 -2.72
N LEU A 130 10.41 -6.81 -3.21
CA LEU A 130 9.83 -6.67 -4.53
C LEU A 130 10.80 -5.89 -5.40
N GLY A 131 11.55 -6.61 -6.22
CA GLY A 131 12.45 -6.03 -7.22
C GLY A 131 11.72 -5.53 -8.46
N ASP A 132 12.47 -4.98 -9.40
CA ASP A 132 11.96 -4.34 -10.62
C ASP A 132 10.97 -5.20 -11.41
N GLN A 133 11.25 -6.49 -11.57
CA GLN A 133 10.38 -7.40 -12.31
C GLN A 133 9.01 -7.55 -11.65
N ARG A 134 8.96 -7.71 -10.34
CA ARG A 134 7.71 -7.85 -9.58
C ARG A 134 6.93 -6.55 -9.51
N LEU A 135 7.63 -5.42 -9.36
CA LEU A 135 7.03 -4.09 -9.38
C LEU A 135 6.45 -3.77 -10.77
N THR A 136 7.15 -4.13 -11.84
CA THR A 136 6.66 -4.01 -13.22
C THR A 136 5.42 -4.87 -13.44
N LEU A 137 5.42 -6.11 -12.96
CA LEU A 137 4.25 -6.99 -13.05
C LEU A 137 3.05 -6.42 -12.29
N LEU A 138 3.27 -5.93 -11.07
CA LEU A 138 2.21 -5.28 -10.27
C LEU A 138 1.60 -4.09 -11.03
N ALA A 139 2.44 -3.23 -11.58
CA ALA A 139 1.98 -2.07 -12.35
C ALA A 139 1.19 -2.50 -13.60
N THR A 140 1.66 -3.51 -14.32
CA THR A 140 0.98 -4.03 -15.50
C THR A 140 -0.42 -4.54 -15.17
N ILE A 141 -0.56 -5.31 -14.10
CA ILE A 141 -1.87 -5.82 -13.64
C ILE A 141 -2.82 -4.67 -13.30
N ILE A 142 -2.34 -3.65 -12.60
CA ILE A 142 -3.15 -2.47 -12.23
C ILE A 142 -3.60 -1.71 -13.48
N TRP A 143 -2.70 -1.47 -14.43
CA TRP A 143 -3.02 -0.73 -15.66
C TRP A 143 -3.98 -1.50 -16.57
N GLU A 144 -3.82 -2.82 -16.68
CA GLU A 144 -4.76 -3.67 -17.44
C GLU A 144 -6.16 -3.65 -16.80
N GLN A 145 -6.25 -3.72 -15.49
CA GLN A 145 -7.53 -3.61 -14.79
C GLN A 145 -8.19 -2.25 -15.01
N GLN A 146 -7.44 -1.16 -14.93
CA GLN A 146 -7.95 0.18 -15.22
C GLN A 146 -8.49 0.31 -16.66
N GLU A 147 -7.82 -0.28 -17.61
CA GLU A 147 -8.27 -0.27 -19.03
C GLU A 147 -9.58 -1.03 -19.19
N GLN A 148 -9.69 -2.23 -18.61
CA GLN A 148 -10.93 -3.01 -18.63
C GLN A 148 -12.11 -2.27 -18.01
N GLU A 149 -11.89 -1.60 -16.87
CA GLU A 149 -12.92 -0.78 -16.23
C GLU A 149 -13.37 0.40 -17.10
N ARG A 150 -12.43 1.02 -17.79
CA ARG A 150 -12.70 2.12 -18.73
C ARG A 150 -13.56 1.66 -19.89
N GLU A 151 -13.20 0.56 -20.54
CA GLU A 151 -13.95 -0.05 -21.62
C GLU A 151 -15.37 -0.44 -21.20
N LEU A 152 -15.53 -1.03 -20.03
CA LEU A 152 -16.85 -1.38 -19.48
C LEU A 152 -17.74 -0.15 -19.24
N LYS A 153 -17.17 0.93 -18.75
CA LYS A 153 -17.89 2.20 -18.55
C LYS A 153 -18.35 2.79 -19.88
N GLU A 154 -17.51 2.74 -20.92
CA GLU A 154 -17.86 3.22 -22.25
C GLU A 154 -18.99 2.39 -22.90
N LEU A 155 -18.92 1.05 -22.78
CA LEU A 155 -19.96 0.16 -23.27
C LEU A 155 -21.32 0.42 -22.58
N LYS A 156 -21.33 0.67 -21.29
CA LYS A 156 -22.54 1.03 -20.53
C LYS A 156 -23.14 2.36 -20.99
N LYS A 157 -22.29 3.37 -21.26
CA LYS A 157 -22.73 4.67 -21.78
C LYS A 157 -23.38 4.54 -23.17
N LYS A 158 -22.79 3.76 -24.08
CA LYS A 158 -23.33 3.52 -25.41
C LYS A 158 -24.70 2.83 -25.35
N LYS A 159 -24.89 1.85 -24.45
CA LYS A 159 -26.17 1.16 -24.28
C LYS A 159 -27.27 2.06 -23.69
N SER A 160 -26.92 2.98 -22.79
CA SER A 160 -27.88 3.92 -22.20
C SER A 160 -28.25 5.06 -23.15
N GLY A 161 -27.35 5.49 -24.03
CA GLY A 161 -27.60 6.51 -25.08
C GLY A 161 -28.44 6.01 -26.29
N SER A 162 -28.54 4.70 -26.47
CA SER A 162 -29.31 4.10 -27.59
C SER A 162 -30.78 3.80 -27.26
N ARG A 163 -31.26 4.19 -26.08
CA ARG A 163 -32.65 3.97 -25.63
C ARG A 163 -33.54 5.21 -25.71
N ASN A 164 -33.11 6.29 -26.36
CA ASN A 164 -33.94 7.49 -26.64
C ASN A 164 -34.27 7.57 -28.11
#